data_639ea6f6e17e2ce888344aef235a31bb
#
_entry.id   639ea6f6e17e2ce888344aef235a31bb
#
_cell.length_a   1.000
_cell.length_b   1.000
_cell.length_c   1.000
_cell.angle_alpha   90.00
_cell.angle_beta   90.00
_cell.angle_gamma   90.00
#
_symmetry.space_group_name_H-M   'P 1'
#
loop_
_entity.id
_entity.type
_entity.pdbx_description
1 polymer ?
#
loop_
_entity_poly.entity_id
_entity_poly.type
_entity_poly.pdbx_seq_one_letter_code
_entity_poly.pdbx_strand_id
1 'polypeptide(L)'
;MDNYQLKNELLVPASKGGAAILENGDRIEIVDVEGKQVGDLMAWVLDSKKEWFSPAHTITHNWSINLNVGDFLVTNMRREIFKIIYDDVGYHDIVVPCCDNEAYIRRYGIENHRSCLENIREALVGVAEGRHLSGELAWNIFMKNKIGIGGEMIYEAPSHKPSSKIIMEVLLDSLIALSACPQDQTPTNGWNCSEMKINIWEKK
;
A
#
# COMPACT_ATOMS: atom_id res chain seq x y z
N MET A 1 -2.17 5.01 21.42
CA MET A 1 -0.74 4.61 21.42
C MET A 1 -0.16 4.32 22.81
N ASP A 2 -0.88 4.62 23.92
CA ASP A 2 -0.31 4.57 25.27
C ASP A 2 0.31 3.23 25.72
N ASN A 3 -0.14 2.11 25.14
CA ASN A 3 0.38 0.77 25.44
C ASN A 3 1.33 0.22 24.36
N TYR A 4 1.83 1.07 23.44
CA TYR A 4 2.72 0.70 22.37
C TYR A 4 4.00 1.53 22.43
N GLN A 5 5.12 0.95 21.98
CA GLN A 5 6.40 1.63 21.78
C GLN A 5 6.86 1.44 20.33
N LEU A 6 7.63 2.39 19.82
CA LEU A 6 8.19 2.29 18.46
C LEU A 6 9.22 1.16 18.44
N LYS A 7 8.97 0.13 17.62
CA LYS A 7 9.84 -1.03 17.39
C LYS A 7 10.85 -0.75 16.26
N ASN A 8 10.36 -0.14 15.19
CA ASN A 8 11.17 0.16 14.01
C ASN A 8 10.58 1.33 13.21
N GLU A 9 11.45 2.09 12.54
CA GLU A 9 11.10 3.14 11.60
C GLU A 9 11.85 2.90 10.29
N LEU A 10 11.14 2.91 9.17
CA LEU A 10 11.70 2.76 7.83
C LEU A 10 11.27 3.93 6.96
N LEU A 11 12.26 4.73 6.50
CA LEU A 11 12.03 5.73 5.47
C LEU A 11 12.05 5.04 4.09
N VAL A 12 11.02 5.26 3.30
CA VAL A 12 10.89 4.80 1.92
C VAL A 12 11.09 6.01 1.01
N PRO A 13 12.27 6.16 0.38
CA PRO A 13 12.56 7.33 -0.44
C PRO A 13 11.62 7.45 -1.63
N ALA A 14 11.47 8.66 -2.18
CA ALA A 14 10.68 8.90 -3.39
C ALA A 14 11.05 7.91 -4.51
N SER A 15 10.04 7.32 -5.15
CA SER A 15 10.21 6.37 -6.25
C SER A 15 11.04 5.12 -5.89
N LYS A 16 11.05 4.73 -4.62
CA LYS A 16 11.70 3.51 -4.10
C LYS A 16 10.72 2.65 -3.33
N GLY A 17 11.16 1.43 -3.00
CA GLY A 17 10.44 0.50 -2.16
C GLY A 17 11.13 0.26 -0.82
N GLY A 18 10.34 -0.15 0.17
CA GLY A 18 10.82 -0.64 1.46
C GLY A 18 10.03 -1.86 1.88
N ALA A 19 10.66 -2.78 2.61
CA ALA A 19 10.01 -3.99 3.12
C ALA A 19 10.26 -4.17 4.61
N ALA A 20 9.31 -4.76 5.31
CA ALA A 20 9.41 -5.03 6.74
C ALA A 20 8.66 -6.30 7.12
N ILE A 21 9.09 -6.93 8.21
CA ILE A 21 8.40 -8.03 8.88
C ILE A 21 7.58 -7.45 10.03
N LEU A 22 6.34 -7.90 10.14
CA LEU A 22 5.38 -7.52 11.18
C LEU A 22 4.96 -8.78 11.95
N GLU A 23 4.82 -8.65 13.24
CA GLU A 23 4.31 -9.71 14.11
C GLU A 23 2.84 -9.45 14.49
N ASN A 24 2.09 -10.51 14.72
CA ASN A 24 0.72 -10.41 15.20
C ASN A 24 0.65 -9.62 16.51
N GLY A 25 -0.21 -8.60 16.55
CA GLY A 25 -0.34 -7.66 17.67
C GLY A 25 0.47 -6.37 17.51
N ASP A 26 1.39 -6.29 16.54
CA ASP A 26 2.02 -5.03 16.15
C ASP A 26 0.98 -4.05 15.59
N ARG A 27 1.35 -2.78 15.51
CA ARG A 27 0.65 -1.77 14.71
C ARG A 27 1.59 -1.24 13.65
N ILE A 28 1.12 -1.16 12.43
CA ILE A 28 1.82 -0.49 11.34
C ILE A 28 1.18 0.89 11.11
N GLU A 29 2.00 1.92 11.09
CA GLU A 29 1.62 3.28 10.70
C GLU A 29 2.33 3.65 9.41
N ILE A 30 1.56 3.96 8.37
CA ILE A 30 2.09 4.43 7.09
C ILE A 30 1.82 5.93 7.00
N VAL A 31 2.88 6.70 6.82
CA VAL A 31 2.85 8.17 6.83
C VAL A 31 3.30 8.70 5.48
N ASP A 32 2.55 9.63 4.93
CA ASP A 32 3.02 10.49 3.85
C ASP A 32 3.75 11.70 4.45
N VAL A 33 5.03 11.84 4.17
CA VAL A 33 5.89 12.83 4.83
C VAL A 33 5.58 14.24 4.35
N GLU A 34 5.45 14.43 3.03
CA GLU A 34 5.31 15.76 2.41
C GLU A 34 3.88 16.12 1.99
N GLY A 35 2.98 15.15 1.95
CA GLY A 35 1.61 15.28 1.46
C GLY A 35 1.46 14.93 -0.02
N LYS A 36 0.29 14.40 -0.39
CA LYS A 36 -0.11 14.00 -1.75
C LYS A 36 0.59 12.76 -2.31
N GLN A 37 1.49 12.10 -1.58
CA GLN A 37 2.17 10.89 -2.03
C GLN A 37 1.26 9.66 -1.90
N VAL A 38 1.21 8.85 -2.93
CA VAL A 38 0.57 7.53 -2.94
C VAL A 38 1.58 6.46 -2.60
N GLY A 39 1.16 5.47 -1.81
CA GLY A 39 1.95 4.29 -1.49
C GLY A 39 1.26 3.01 -1.91
N ASP A 40 1.94 2.15 -2.66
CA ASP A 40 1.39 0.86 -3.07
C ASP A 40 1.88 -0.22 -2.11
N LEU A 41 0.95 -0.72 -1.26
CA LEU A 41 1.23 -1.71 -0.23
C LEU A 41 0.87 -3.11 -0.71
N MET A 42 1.79 -4.06 -0.54
CA MET A 42 1.54 -5.49 -0.66
C MET A 42 1.90 -6.21 0.63
N ALA A 43 1.25 -7.35 0.89
CA ALA A 43 1.54 -8.14 2.09
C ALA A 43 1.43 -9.64 1.83
N TRP A 44 2.25 -10.42 2.53
CA TRP A 44 2.27 -11.87 2.49
C TRP A 44 2.34 -12.42 3.90
N VAL A 45 1.59 -13.49 4.17
CA VAL A 45 1.63 -14.17 5.46
C VAL A 45 2.94 -14.95 5.60
N LEU A 46 3.62 -14.89 6.76
CA LEU A 46 4.93 -15.51 6.93
C LEU A 46 4.89 -17.03 6.95
N ASP A 47 3.87 -17.60 7.55
CA ASP A 47 3.70 -19.07 7.69
C ASP A 47 3.28 -19.77 6.39
N SER A 48 2.95 -19.02 5.33
CA SER A 48 2.51 -19.58 4.05
C SER A 48 3.04 -18.80 2.85
N LYS A 49 3.80 -19.44 1.97
CA LYS A 49 4.22 -18.84 0.69
C LYS A 49 3.08 -18.69 -0.33
N LYS A 50 1.94 -19.36 -0.09
CA LYS A 50 0.76 -19.36 -0.99
C LYS A 50 -0.34 -18.41 -0.50
N GLU A 51 -0.05 -17.61 0.52
CA GLU A 51 -1.03 -16.70 1.10
C GLU A 51 -0.53 -15.28 1.13
N TRP A 52 -1.34 -14.38 0.59
CA TRP A 52 -1.06 -12.96 0.44
C TRP A 52 -2.32 -12.12 0.60
N PHE A 53 -2.17 -10.84 0.93
CA PHE A 53 -3.23 -9.85 0.90
C PHE A 53 -3.90 -9.83 -0.47
N SER A 54 -5.23 -9.85 -0.49
CA SER A 54 -6.01 -9.89 -1.73
C SER A 54 -7.01 -8.73 -1.79
N PRO A 55 -6.81 -7.74 -2.67
CA PRO A 55 -7.78 -6.69 -2.93
C PRO A 55 -9.18 -7.21 -3.23
N ALA A 56 -9.31 -8.16 -4.15
CA ALA A 56 -10.60 -8.71 -4.56
C ALA A 56 -11.37 -9.40 -3.42
N HIS A 57 -10.65 -10.14 -2.55
CA HIS A 57 -11.29 -10.77 -1.37
C HIS A 57 -11.64 -9.72 -0.31
N THR A 58 -10.82 -8.68 -0.14
CA THR A 58 -11.08 -7.58 0.78
C THR A 58 -12.32 -6.78 0.39
N ILE A 59 -12.49 -6.47 -0.89
CA ILE A 59 -13.72 -5.83 -1.42
C ILE A 59 -14.96 -6.66 -1.06
N THR A 60 -14.91 -7.97 -1.30
CA THR A 60 -16.05 -8.84 -1.02
C THR A 60 -16.27 -9.10 0.47
N HIS A 61 -15.23 -9.02 1.30
CA HIS A 61 -15.33 -9.14 2.75
C HIS A 61 -16.07 -7.94 3.37
N ASN A 62 -15.70 -6.73 2.95
CA ASN A 62 -16.27 -5.48 3.47
C ASN A 62 -17.50 -4.99 2.67
N TRP A 63 -17.86 -5.65 1.55
CA TRP A 63 -18.90 -5.22 0.62
C TRP A 63 -18.69 -3.78 0.11
N SER A 64 -17.43 -3.33 0.02
CA SER A 64 -17.06 -1.97 -0.34
C SER A 64 -15.69 -1.92 -1.04
N ILE A 65 -15.56 -0.98 -1.97
CA ILE A 65 -14.25 -0.57 -2.50
C ILE A 65 -13.63 0.58 -1.67
N ASN A 66 -14.42 1.23 -0.81
CA ASN A 66 -13.97 2.28 0.09
C ASN A 66 -13.80 1.68 1.48
N LEU A 67 -12.56 1.49 1.88
CA LEU A 67 -12.23 0.96 3.20
C LEU A 67 -12.15 2.10 4.22
N ASN A 68 -12.69 1.85 5.41
CA ASN A 68 -12.80 2.81 6.49
C ASN A 68 -12.21 2.24 7.80
N VAL A 69 -12.07 3.09 8.80
CA VAL A 69 -11.71 2.65 10.15
C VAL A 69 -12.71 1.60 10.65
N GLY A 70 -12.19 0.45 11.08
CA GLY A 70 -12.94 -0.72 11.50
C GLY A 70 -12.96 -1.86 10.47
N ASP A 71 -12.71 -1.57 9.19
CA ASP A 71 -12.67 -2.56 8.11
C ASP A 71 -11.39 -3.42 8.18
N PHE A 72 -11.50 -4.62 7.58
CA PHE A 72 -10.42 -5.58 7.55
C PHE A 72 -9.84 -5.73 6.14
N LEU A 73 -8.52 -5.85 6.06
CA LEU A 73 -7.85 -6.37 4.89
C LEU A 73 -7.72 -7.88 5.05
N VAL A 74 -8.06 -8.64 4.00
CA VAL A 74 -8.05 -10.10 4.06
C VAL A 74 -7.14 -10.72 3.00
N THR A 75 -6.71 -11.94 3.26
CA THR A 75 -5.88 -12.73 2.35
C THR A 75 -6.71 -13.40 1.25
N ASN A 76 -6.03 -13.96 0.25
CA ASN A 76 -6.64 -14.84 -0.76
C ASN A 76 -7.25 -16.13 -0.17
N MET A 77 -6.95 -16.44 1.10
CA MET A 77 -7.57 -17.52 1.88
C MET A 77 -8.64 -17.00 2.87
N ARG A 78 -9.02 -15.72 2.76
CA ARG A 78 -10.03 -15.03 3.57
C ARG A 78 -9.71 -14.92 5.06
N ARG A 79 -8.45 -15.05 5.45
CA ARG A 79 -8.02 -14.69 6.82
C ARG A 79 -7.82 -13.17 6.91
N GLU A 80 -8.24 -12.58 8.02
CA GLU A 80 -8.01 -11.17 8.33
C GLU A 80 -6.52 -10.96 8.62
N ILE A 81 -5.85 -10.13 7.82
CA ILE A 81 -4.41 -9.87 7.97
C ILE A 81 -4.15 -8.52 8.66
N PHE A 82 -4.96 -7.51 8.36
CA PHE A 82 -4.90 -6.20 9.01
C PHE A 82 -6.30 -5.69 9.33
N LYS A 83 -6.39 -4.85 10.39
CA LYS A 83 -7.58 -4.06 10.71
C LYS A 83 -7.22 -2.58 10.70
N ILE A 84 -7.96 -1.76 9.97
CA ILE A 84 -7.77 -0.31 9.97
C ILE A 84 -8.27 0.25 11.30
N ILE A 85 -7.40 0.93 12.07
CA ILE A 85 -7.73 1.49 13.38
C ILE A 85 -7.65 3.01 13.45
N TYR A 86 -7.01 3.62 12.46
CA TYR A 86 -6.94 5.08 12.30
C TYR A 86 -6.67 5.43 10.84
N ASP A 87 -7.31 6.48 10.34
CA ASP A 87 -7.10 7.04 9.01
C ASP A 87 -7.54 8.52 9.03
N ASP A 88 -6.65 9.44 8.66
CA ASP A 88 -6.95 10.87 8.56
C ASP A 88 -7.07 11.36 7.12
N VAL A 89 -7.01 10.46 6.14
CA VAL A 89 -7.14 10.76 4.71
C VAL A 89 -8.52 10.39 4.16
N GLY A 90 -9.02 9.21 4.49
CA GLY A 90 -10.36 8.75 4.15
C GLY A 90 -10.57 8.39 2.68
N TYR A 91 -9.49 8.22 1.90
CA TYR A 91 -9.56 7.71 0.54
C TYR A 91 -8.31 6.91 0.17
N HIS A 92 -8.54 5.76 -0.44
CA HIS A 92 -7.52 4.83 -0.92
C HIS A 92 -8.11 4.10 -2.13
N ASP A 93 -7.25 3.54 -2.97
CA ASP A 93 -7.72 2.73 -4.09
C ASP A 93 -7.33 1.26 -3.91
N ILE A 94 -8.30 0.37 -4.08
CA ILE A 94 -8.13 -1.09 -3.99
C ILE A 94 -8.49 -1.79 -5.29
N VAL A 95 -8.81 -1.03 -6.33
CA VAL A 95 -9.33 -1.57 -7.60
C VAL A 95 -8.25 -1.61 -8.67
N VAL A 96 -7.39 -0.58 -8.71
CA VAL A 96 -6.36 -0.44 -9.74
C VAL A 96 -5.10 -1.20 -9.32
N PRO A 97 -4.47 -2.01 -10.20
CA PRO A 97 -3.18 -2.59 -9.91
C PRO A 97 -2.10 -1.50 -9.78
N CYS A 98 -1.03 -1.78 -9.05
CA CYS A 98 0.11 -0.87 -9.03
C CYS A 98 0.73 -0.72 -10.43
N CYS A 99 1.41 0.41 -10.66
CA CYS A 99 2.04 0.66 -11.96
C CYS A 99 3.22 -0.30 -12.22
N ASP A 100 3.39 -0.64 -13.50
CA ASP A 100 4.49 -1.43 -14.04
C ASP A 100 5.07 -0.76 -15.30
N ASN A 101 6.20 -1.26 -15.80
CA ASN A 101 6.87 -0.72 -16.99
C ASN A 101 6.00 -0.77 -18.24
N GLU A 102 5.25 -1.87 -18.44
CA GLU A 102 4.37 -2.02 -19.61
C GLU A 102 3.27 -0.95 -19.62
N ALA A 103 2.76 -0.58 -18.46
CA ALA A 103 1.77 0.50 -18.34
C ALA A 103 2.35 1.85 -18.78
N TYR A 104 3.61 2.17 -18.42
CA TYR A 104 4.27 3.39 -18.87
C TYR A 104 4.53 3.40 -20.38
N ILE A 105 5.00 2.28 -20.95
CA ILE A 105 5.21 2.15 -22.40
C ILE A 105 3.89 2.32 -23.13
N ARG A 106 2.84 1.60 -22.74
CA ARG A 106 1.56 1.59 -23.46
C ARG A 106 0.76 2.87 -23.34
N ARG A 107 0.79 3.50 -22.17
CA ARG A 107 -0.02 4.72 -21.90
C ARG A 107 0.68 6.00 -22.30
N TYR A 108 2.01 6.05 -22.14
CA TYR A 108 2.78 7.30 -22.26
C TYR A 108 3.91 7.23 -23.25
N GLY A 109 4.24 6.03 -23.79
CA GLY A 109 5.38 5.85 -24.71
C GLY A 109 6.74 6.00 -24.02
N ILE A 110 6.80 5.83 -22.68
CA ILE A 110 8.02 6.02 -21.90
C ILE A 110 8.62 4.66 -21.57
N GLU A 111 9.83 4.41 -22.05
CA GLU A 111 10.62 3.22 -21.74
C GLU A 111 11.48 3.47 -20.49
N ASN A 112 11.77 2.40 -19.73
CA ASN A 112 12.67 2.41 -18.57
C ASN A 112 12.24 3.39 -17.45
N HIS A 113 10.94 3.68 -17.31
CA HIS A 113 10.43 4.44 -16.19
C HIS A 113 10.38 3.56 -14.93
N ARG A 114 10.70 4.14 -13.77
CA ARG A 114 10.49 3.45 -12.47
C ARG A 114 9.02 3.09 -12.30
N SER A 115 8.77 1.94 -11.68
CA SER A 115 7.41 1.49 -11.40
C SER A 115 7.27 0.96 -9.97
N CYS A 116 6.05 0.96 -9.45
CA CYS A 116 5.78 0.42 -8.11
C CYS A 116 6.08 -1.07 -8.03
N LEU A 117 5.77 -1.83 -9.09
CA LEU A 117 6.07 -3.26 -9.12
C LEU A 117 7.58 -3.54 -9.06
N GLU A 118 8.42 -2.72 -9.72
CA GLU A 118 9.87 -2.84 -9.63
C GLU A 118 10.41 -2.42 -8.27
N ASN A 119 9.90 -1.33 -7.70
CA ASN A 119 10.24 -0.86 -6.37
C ASN A 119 10.00 -1.95 -5.32
N ILE A 120 8.83 -2.60 -5.38
CA ILE A 120 8.46 -3.70 -4.49
C ILE A 120 9.35 -4.91 -4.73
N ARG A 121 9.61 -5.28 -6.00
CA ARG A 121 10.50 -6.39 -6.33
C ARG A 121 11.91 -6.19 -5.77
N GLU A 122 12.48 -4.99 -5.90
CA GLU A 122 13.79 -4.66 -5.35
C GLU A 122 13.81 -4.71 -3.83
N ALA A 123 12.77 -4.19 -3.16
CA ALA A 123 12.66 -4.23 -1.70
C ALA A 123 12.54 -5.65 -1.13
N LEU A 124 12.06 -6.60 -1.93
CA LEU A 124 11.86 -8.00 -1.54
C LEU A 124 13.04 -8.92 -1.84
N VAL A 125 14.12 -8.43 -2.44
CA VAL A 125 15.31 -9.24 -2.74
C VAL A 125 15.87 -9.85 -1.44
N GLY A 126 16.01 -11.17 -1.44
CA GLY A 126 16.53 -11.94 -0.29
C GLY A 126 15.54 -12.23 0.83
N VAL A 127 14.31 -11.66 0.80
CA VAL A 127 13.30 -11.86 1.87
C VAL A 127 12.00 -12.53 1.41
N ALA A 128 11.72 -12.55 0.10
CA ALA A 128 10.44 -13.02 -0.43
C ALA A 128 10.56 -14.17 -1.44
N GLU A 129 11.60 -14.98 -1.36
CA GLU A 129 11.83 -16.07 -2.32
C GLU A 129 10.64 -17.03 -2.44
N GLY A 130 10.17 -17.24 -3.70
CA GLY A 130 9.08 -18.16 -4.02
C GLY A 130 7.68 -17.65 -3.63
N ARG A 131 7.51 -16.38 -3.24
CA ARG A 131 6.21 -15.77 -3.03
C ARG A 131 5.65 -15.21 -4.34
N HIS A 132 4.33 -15.26 -4.49
CA HIS A 132 3.66 -14.67 -5.64
C HIS A 132 3.77 -13.13 -5.59
N LEU A 133 4.21 -12.53 -6.68
CA LEU A 133 4.35 -11.08 -6.83
C LEU A 133 3.69 -10.64 -8.15
N SER A 134 2.66 -9.81 -8.05
CA SER A 134 1.92 -9.27 -9.18
C SER A 134 1.28 -7.93 -8.80
N GLY A 135 1.09 -7.04 -9.78
CA GLY A 135 0.58 -5.68 -9.55
C GLY A 135 -0.82 -5.62 -8.93
N GLU A 136 -1.66 -6.62 -9.21
CA GLU A 136 -3.02 -6.71 -8.67
C GLU A 136 -3.09 -7.01 -7.16
N LEU A 137 -1.95 -7.30 -6.51
CA LEU A 137 -1.89 -7.50 -5.07
C LEU A 137 -1.79 -6.19 -4.28
N ALA A 138 -1.66 -5.06 -4.96
CA ALA A 138 -1.43 -3.80 -4.29
C ALA A 138 -2.73 -3.18 -3.75
N TRP A 139 -2.62 -2.57 -2.58
CA TRP A 139 -3.53 -1.55 -2.09
C TRP A 139 -2.85 -0.19 -2.22
N ASN A 140 -3.46 0.71 -3.00
CA ASN A 140 -2.90 2.03 -3.29
C ASN A 140 -3.34 3.02 -2.21
N ILE A 141 -2.55 3.10 -1.16
CA ILE A 141 -2.81 3.94 0.02
C ILE A 141 -2.70 5.42 -0.40
N PHE A 142 -3.67 6.23 0.02
CA PHE A 142 -3.78 7.67 -0.26
C PHE A 142 -4.02 8.00 -1.74
N MET A 143 -4.35 7.01 -2.58
CA MET A 143 -4.70 7.24 -3.98
C MET A 143 -6.14 7.71 -4.11
N LYS A 144 -6.32 8.87 -4.75
CA LYS A 144 -7.63 9.48 -4.95
C LYS A 144 -8.17 9.16 -6.33
N ASN A 145 -8.97 8.11 -6.42
CA ASN A 145 -9.65 7.71 -7.64
C ASN A 145 -11.16 7.80 -7.49
N LYS A 146 -11.84 7.97 -8.62
CA LYS A 146 -13.29 7.85 -8.73
C LYS A 146 -13.66 6.92 -9.86
N ILE A 147 -14.73 6.17 -9.68
CA ILE A 147 -15.39 5.43 -10.75
C ILE A 147 -16.55 6.30 -11.23
N GLY A 148 -16.50 6.74 -12.49
CA GLY A 148 -17.55 7.51 -13.12
C GLY A 148 -18.80 6.67 -13.38
N ILE A 149 -19.89 7.32 -13.77
CA ILE A 149 -21.19 6.67 -14.00
C ILE A 149 -21.13 5.61 -15.13
N GLY A 150 -20.24 5.82 -16.10
CA GLY A 150 -19.97 4.88 -17.19
C GLY A 150 -18.93 3.81 -16.87
N GLY A 151 -18.40 3.77 -15.65
CA GLY A 151 -17.35 2.84 -15.22
C GLY A 151 -15.94 3.30 -15.53
N GLU A 152 -15.74 4.51 -16.04
CA GLU A 152 -14.43 5.11 -16.30
C GLU A 152 -13.68 5.38 -14.98
N MET A 153 -12.37 5.14 -14.98
CA MET A 153 -11.48 5.45 -13.86
C MET A 153 -10.98 6.90 -13.98
N ILE A 154 -11.24 7.71 -12.97
CA ILE A 154 -10.85 9.11 -12.92
C ILE A 154 -9.77 9.27 -11.85
N TYR A 155 -8.55 9.64 -12.27
CA TYR A 155 -7.41 9.89 -11.39
C TYR A 155 -7.42 11.35 -10.95
N GLU A 156 -7.53 11.59 -9.64
CA GLU A 156 -7.52 12.94 -9.05
C GLU A 156 -6.23 13.18 -8.27
N ALA A 157 -5.82 14.45 -8.20
CA ALA A 157 -4.74 14.83 -7.29
C ALA A 157 -5.18 14.62 -5.83
N PRO A 158 -4.35 13.95 -5.01
CA PRO A 158 -4.60 13.85 -3.58
C PRO A 158 -4.62 15.23 -2.93
N SER A 159 -5.38 15.36 -1.84
CA SER A 159 -5.54 16.63 -1.12
C SER A 159 -5.13 16.54 0.36
N HIS A 160 -4.62 15.39 0.81
CA HIS A 160 -4.13 15.21 2.17
C HIS A 160 -2.84 16.00 2.42
N LYS A 161 -2.57 16.28 3.69
CA LYS A 161 -1.51 17.18 4.15
C LYS A 161 -0.23 16.39 4.47
N PRO A 162 0.91 17.08 4.62
CA PRO A 162 2.11 16.48 5.21
C PRO A 162 1.81 15.81 6.54
N SER A 163 2.43 14.65 6.76
CA SER A 163 2.26 13.79 7.94
C SER A 163 0.88 13.14 8.09
N SER A 164 0.04 13.18 7.04
CA SER A 164 -1.18 12.36 6.97
C SER A 164 -0.83 10.88 6.99
N LYS A 165 -1.69 10.06 7.63
CA LYS A 165 -1.35 8.68 7.93
C LYS A 165 -2.54 7.76 8.07
N ILE A 166 -2.25 6.48 7.91
CA ILE A 166 -3.14 5.38 8.25
C ILE A 166 -2.44 4.45 9.25
N ILE A 167 -3.19 3.91 10.23
CA ILE A 167 -2.68 2.93 11.19
C ILE A 167 -3.53 1.67 11.12
N MET A 168 -2.86 0.53 11.04
CA MET A 168 -3.50 -0.78 11.05
C MET A 168 -2.96 -1.63 12.19
N GLU A 169 -3.83 -2.42 12.79
CA GLU A 169 -3.46 -3.53 13.68
C GLU A 169 -3.10 -4.75 12.85
N VAL A 170 -1.99 -5.40 13.18
CA VAL A 170 -1.49 -6.61 12.53
C VAL A 170 -2.12 -7.83 13.17
N LEU A 171 -2.82 -8.65 12.39
CA LEU A 171 -3.57 -9.82 12.88
C LEU A 171 -2.89 -11.15 12.52
N LEU A 172 -1.94 -11.13 11.59
CA LEU A 172 -1.12 -12.29 11.19
C LEU A 172 0.33 -11.85 11.00
N ASP A 173 1.27 -12.69 11.40
CA ASP A 173 2.68 -12.48 11.09
C ASP A 173 2.86 -12.31 9.58
N SER A 174 3.42 -11.19 9.16
CA SER A 174 3.38 -10.76 7.76
C SER A 174 4.70 -10.16 7.30
N LEU A 175 5.04 -10.42 6.05
CA LEU A 175 5.99 -9.62 5.27
C LEU A 175 5.19 -8.58 4.50
N ILE A 176 5.58 -7.30 4.61
CA ILE A 176 5.02 -6.23 3.80
C ILE A 176 6.07 -5.64 2.88
N ALA A 177 5.62 -5.05 1.77
CA ALA A 177 6.41 -4.14 0.97
C ALA A 177 5.55 -2.93 0.57
N LEU A 178 6.14 -1.74 0.66
CA LEU A 178 5.54 -0.47 0.29
C LEU A 178 6.39 0.20 -0.78
N SER A 179 5.78 0.66 -1.86
CA SER A 179 6.42 1.54 -2.84
C SER A 179 5.93 2.97 -2.64
N ALA A 180 6.83 3.94 -2.47
CA ALA A 180 6.50 5.35 -2.72
C ALA A 180 6.33 5.51 -4.24
N CYS A 181 5.08 5.65 -4.69
CA CYS A 181 4.68 5.56 -6.09
C CYS A 181 5.43 6.56 -6.97
N PRO A 182 6.08 6.13 -8.08
CA PRO A 182 6.83 7.00 -8.98
C PRO A 182 5.99 7.68 -10.06
N GLN A 183 4.65 7.64 -9.96
CA GLN A 183 3.74 8.17 -10.99
C GLN A 183 3.82 9.70 -11.08
N ASP A 184 4.41 10.20 -12.15
CA ASP A 184 4.59 11.62 -12.47
C ASP A 184 3.92 12.05 -13.79
N GLN A 185 3.24 11.09 -14.47
CA GLN A 185 2.54 11.31 -15.75
C GLN A 185 1.05 11.62 -15.55
N THR A 186 0.56 11.58 -14.31
CA THR A 186 -0.82 11.88 -13.93
C THR A 186 -0.82 12.65 -12.60
N PRO A 187 -1.94 13.24 -12.18
CA PRO A 187 -2.00 13.95 -10.90
C PRO A 187 -1.93 13.04 -9.66
N THR A 188 -1.70 11.74 -9.80
CA THR A 188 -1.75 10.72 -8.74
C THR A 188 -0.92 11.10 -7.50
N ASN A 189 0.28 11.67 -7.68
CA ASN A 189 1.14 12.17 -6.58
C ASN A 189 1.18 13.71 -6.55
N GLY A 190 0.14 14.41 -7.04
CA GLY A 190 0.17 15.86 -7.16
C GLY A 190 1.28 16.37 -8.10
N TRP A 191 1.71 15.54 -9.06
CA TRP A 191 2.79 15.81 -10.03
C TRP A 191 4.21 15.83 -9.44
N ASN A 192 4.38 15.43 -8.17
CA ASN A 192 5.68 15.39 -7.50
C ASN A 192 5.76 14.15 -6.60
N CYS A 193 6.76 13.30 -6.85
CA CYS A 193 6.98 12.13 -6.02
C CYS A 193 7.81 12.50 -4.79
N SER A 194 7.38 12.03 -3.62
CA SER A 194 8.03 12.28 -2.35
C SER A 194 8.23 10.99 -1.55
N GLU A 195 8.82 11.09 -0.39
CA GLU A 195 9.09 9.95 0.48
C GLU A 195 7.89 9.59 1.35
N MET A 196 7.87 8.34 1.77
CA MET A 196 6.92 7.81 2.75
C MET A 196 7.66 7.20 3.93
N LYS A 197 6.95 6.99 5.04
CA LYS A 197 7.51 6.38 6.23
C LYS A 197 6.63 5.23 6.70
N ILE A 198 7.28 4.16 7.16
CA ILE A 198 6.63 3.03 7.86
C ILE A 198 7.15 3.05 9.30
N ASN A 199 6.25 3.22 10.26
CA ASN A 199 6.51 3.04 11.68
C ASN A 199 5.87 1.74 12.14
N ILE A 200 6.64 0.91 12.84
CA ILE A 200 6.17 -0.34 13.43
C ILE A 200 6.18 -0.17 14.94
N TRP A 201 5.03 -0.40 15.55
CA TRP A 201 4.81 -0.25 16.99
C TRP A 201 4.50 -1.61 17.58
N GLU A 202 5.24 -2.01 18.59
CA GLU A 202 4.98 -3.23 19.37
C GLU A 202 4.27 -2.92 20.68
N LYS A 203 3.52 -3.88 21.20
CA LYS A 203 2.87 -3.76 22.51
C LYS A 203 3.93 -3.81 23.61
N LYS A 204 3.85 -2.88 24.57
CA LYS A 204 4.71 -2.85 25.76
C LYS A 204 4.50 -4.04 26.69
#